data_210ced8ded6d79449a2d430d44806a78
#
_entry.id   210ced8ded6d79449a2d430d44806a78
#
_cell.length_a   1.000
_cell.length_b   1.000
_cell.length_c   1.000
_cell.angle_alpha   90.00
_cell.angle_beta   90.00
_cell.angle_gamma   90.00
#
_symmetry.space_group_name_H-M   'P 1'
#
loop_
_entity.id
_entity.type
_entity.pdbx_description
1 polymer ?
#
loop_
_entity_poly.entity_id
_entity_poly.type
_entity_poly.pdbx_seq_one_letter_code
_entity_poly.pdbx_strand_id
1 'polypeptide(L)'
;MAAPRIKVDETKLRRKMQQYERIVGKEVRQLVHNAARLCAVECARYTFPSGLGSAAKKQGEKKITKNIRGIFTIVNPTWWKEVASGKAFNNGGVAIHSKSGVVWATENQETISNLASAKTWHKSKRGSDGQAKSLGLLDRAIIKQAIYRKIIRETEKKVGLVKAGWGLAAAACKADVREPLRGIPAWVRRNTIRAKGAIDDRKASGLGWKIKIKNQVSYARQALAPSNEGFAVNLARRKFFSMLNHQIRYVKSKEAGLR
;
A
#
# COMPACT_ATOMS: atom_id res chain seq x y z
N MET A 1 -3.33 -12.13 13.46
CA MET A 1 -2.87 -12.43 12.08
C MET A 1 -1.40 -12.06 11.96
N ALA A 2 -0.54 -13.00 11.54
CA ALA A 2 0.89 -12.74 11.40
C ALA A 2 1.17 -11.86 10.18
N ALA A 3 2.08 -10.89 10.33
CA ALA A 3 2.55 -10.06 9.22
C ALA A 3 3.27 -10.94 8.16
N PRO A 4 3.23 -10.58 6.86
CA PRO A 4 3.94 -11.30 5.82
C PRO A 4 5.44 -11.35 6.15
N ARG A 5 6.02 -12.55 6.12
CA ARG A 5 7.42 -12.83 6.46
C ARG A 5 8.13 -13.36 5.23
N ILE A 6 9.14 -12.64 4.75
CA ILE A 6 9.97 -13.06 3.63
C ILE A 6 11.25 -13.66 4.19
N LYS A 7 11.53 -14.93 3.85
CA LYS A 7 12.78 -15.61 4.14
C LYS A 7 13.61 -15.69 2.86
N VAL A 8 14.81 -15.15 2.88
CA VAL A 8 15.80 -15.36 1.79
C VAL A 8 16.90 -16.22 2.39
N ASP A 9 16.93 -17.50 2.06
CA ASP A 9 17.98 -18.43 2.46
C ASP A 9 18.31 -19.34 1.27
N GLU A 10 19.46 -19.14 0.65
CA GLU A 10 19.93 -19.97 -0.45
C GLU A 10 21.44 -20.18 -0.43
N THR A 11 21.87 -21.42 -0.49
CA THR A 11 23.27 -21.83 -0.48
C THR A 11 24.07 -21.21 -1.66
N LYS A 12 23.45 -21.09 -2.84
CA LYS A 12 24.05 -20.40 -4.01
C LYS A 12 24.30 -18.92 -3.73
N LEU A 13 23.37 -18.24 -3.04
CA LEU A 13 23.52 -16.86 -2.65
C LEU A 13 24.71 -16.70 -1.71
N ARG A 14 24.83 -17.54 -0.70
CA ARG A 14 25.93 -17.51 0.27
C ARG A 14 27.30 -17.64 -0.41
N ARG A 15 27.47 -18.61 -1.32
CA ARG A 15 28.75 -18.80 -2.05
C ARG A 15 29.11 -17.54 -2.87
N LYS A 16 28.17 -16.96 -3.61
CA LYS A 16 28.41 -15.74 -4.37
C LYS A 16 28.69 -14.54 -3.49
N MET A 17 28.06 -14.43 -2.33
CA MET A 17 28.32 -13.36 -1.38
C MET A 17 29.71 -13.47 -0.77
N GLN A 18 30.17 -14.65 -0.40
CA GLN A 18 31.54 -14.88 0.07
C GLN A 18 32.59 -14.54 -1.00
N GLN A 19 32.32 -14.93 -2.25
CA GLN A 19 33.19 -14.57 -3.38
C GLN A 19 33.23 -13.04 -3.58
N TYR A 20 32.08 -12.38 -3.45
CA TYR A 20 31.98 -10.91 -3.54
C TYR A 20 32.73 -10.22 -2.39
N GLU A 21 32.60 -10.72 -1.17
CA GLU A 21 33.32 -10.18 0.00
C GLU A 21 34.83 -10.22 -0.18
N ARG A 22 35.36 -11.35 -0.70
CA ARG A 22 36.78 -11.48 -1.03
C ARG A 22 37.27 -10.52 -2.10
N ILE A 23 36.43 -10.30 -3.14
CA ILE A 23 36.80 -9.47 -4.32
C ILE A 23 36.57 -7.96 -4.05
N VAL A 24 35.52 -7.60 -3.34
CA VAL A 24 35.06 -6.22 -3.21
C VAL A 24 35.32 -5.64 -1.81
N GLY A 25 35.70 -6.51 -0.83
CA GLY A 25 35.98 -6.09 0.54
C GLY A 25 34.78 -5.57 1.32
N LYS A 26 33.55 -5.85 0.85
CA LYS A 26 32.32 -5.47 1.56
C LYS A 26 31.82 -6.62 2.43
N GLU A 27 31.41 -6.28 3.64
CA GLU A 27 30.85 -7.26 4.59
C GLU A 27 29.59 -7.93 4.06
N VAL A 28 29.44 -9.23 4.31
CA VAL A 28 28.23 -10.02 3.95
C VAL A 28 26.96 -9.39 4.54
N ARG A 29 27.06 -8.82 5.73
CA ARG A 29 25.94 -8.08 6.36
C ARG A 29 25.41 -6.98 5.45
N GLN A 30 26.27 -6.15 4.88
CA GLN A 30 25.87 -5.03 4.00
C GLN A 30 25.18 -5.55 2.75
N LEU A 31 25.61 -6.68 2.19
CA LEU A 31 24.98 -7.29 1.03
C LEU A 31 23.56 -7.80 1.35
N VAL A 32 23.38 -8.41 2.52
CA VAL A 32 22.04 -8.85 2.98
C VAL A 32 21.13 -7.66 3.20
N HIS A 33 21.63 -6.55 3.75
CA HIS A 33 20.87 -5.31 3.89
C HIS A 33 20.46 -4.73 2.53
N ASN A 34 21.36 -4.73 1.55
CA ASN A 34 21.05 -4.27 0.19
C ASN A 34 19.98 -5.17 -0.48
N ALA A 35 20.08 -6.49 -0.35
CA ALA A 35 19.10 -7.43 -0.86
C ALA A 35 17.72 -7.25 -0.19
N ALA A 36 17.71 -7.11 1.13
CA ALA A 36 16.48 -6.89 1.90
C ALA A 36 15.78 -5.57 1.50
N ARG A 37 16.56 -4.51 1.29
CA ARG A 37 16.04 -3.24 0.79
C ARG A 37 15.39 -3.38 -0.58
N LEU A 38 16.07 -4.03 -1.54
CA LEU A 38 15.51 -4.29 -2.87
C LEU A 38 14.20 -5.05 -2.76
N CYS A 39 14.14 -6.08 -1.92
CA CYS A 39 12.94 -6.86 -1.67
C CYS A 39 11.80 -5.98 -1.12
N ALA A 40 12.05 -5.13 -0.14
CA ALA A 40 11.05 -4.23 0.41
C ALA A 40 10.52 -3.24 -0.65
N VAL A 41 11.38 -2.71 -1.53
CA VAL A 41 10.98 -1.82 -2.62
C VAL A 41 10.11 -2.57 -3.65
N GLU A 42 10.45 -3.81 -3.99
CA GLU A 42 9.61 -4.60 -4.90
C GLU A 42 8.28 -4.99 -4.25
N CYS A 43 8.25 -5.30 -2.96
CA CYS A 43 6.99 -5.49 -2.22
C CYS A 43 6.12 -4.22 -2.28
N ALA A 44 6.71 -3.03 -2.14
CA ALA A 44 5.98 -1.78 -2.33
C ALA A 44 5.43 -1.65 -3.76
N ARG A 45 6.16 -2.09 -4.78
CA ARG A 45 5.75 -2.05 -6.19
C ARG A 45 4.54 -2.96 -6.45
N TYR A 46 4.57 -4.20 -5.95
CA TYR A 46 3.52 -5.20 -6.17
C TYR A 46 2.33 -5.08 -5.21
N THR A 47 2.45 -4.29 -4.15
CA THR A 47 1.31 -3.94 -3.29
C THR A 47 0.27 -3.14 -4.08
N PHE A 48 -1.01 -3.44 -3.89
CA PHE A 48 -2.08 -2.68 -4.55
C PHE A 48 -2.13 -1.20 -4.09
N PRO A 49 -2.36 -0.27 -5.00
CA PRO A 49 -2.44 -0.38 -6.46
C PRO A 49 -1.07 -0.71 -7.07
N SER A 50 -1.03 -1.64 -8.04
CA SER A 50 0.24 -2.16 -8.58
C SER A 50 1.06 -1.07 -9.28
N GLY A 51 2.38 -1.07 -9.05
CA GLY A 51 3.29 -0.05 -9.56
C GLY A 51 3.57 1.09 -8.59
N LEU A 52 4.50 1.96 -8.96
CA LEU A 52 4.93 3.12 -8.17
C LEU A 52 4.70 4.46 -8.90
N GLY A 53 4.28 4.44 -10.16
CA GLY A 53 4.02 5.63 -10.97
C GLY A 53 2.69 6.32 -10.65
N SER A 54 2.42 7.42 -11.36
CA SER A 54 1.19 8.19 -11.24
C SER A 54 -0.06 7.40 -11.64
N ALA A 55 0.06 6.47 -12.58
CA ALA A 55 -1.03 5.57 -12.98
C ALA A 55 -1.51 4.70 -11.81
N ALA A 56 -0.58 4.14 -11.02
CA ALA A 56 -0.91 3.38 -9.82
C ALA A 56 -1.64 4.24 -8.78
N LYS A 57 -1.19 5.47 -8.56
CA LYS A 57 -1.88 6.42 -7.67
C LYS A 57 -3.34 6.64 -8.12
N LYS A 58 -3.55 6.96 -9.42
CA LYS A 58 -4.89 7.19 -10.00
C LYS A 58 -5.77 5.93 -9.87
N GLN A 59 -5.21 4.74 -10.08
CA GLN A 59 -5.93 3.47 -9.91
C GLN A 59 -6.41 3.30 -8.46
N GLY A 60 -5.58 3.58 -7.47
CA GLY A 60 -5.94 3.52 -6.06
C GLY A 60 -7.03 4.53 -5.69
N GLU A 61 -6.90 5.76 -6.16
CA GLU A 61 -7.90 6.82 -5.97
C GLU A 61 -9.25 6.43 -6.60
N LYS A 62 -9.24 5.93 -7.85
CA LYS A 62 -10.46 5.44 -8.53
C LYS A 62 -11.14 4.28 -7.77
N LYS A 63 -10.35 3.35 -7.22
CA LYS A 63 -10.90 2.24 -6.42
C LYS A 63 -11.56 2.75 -5.14
N ILE A 64 -10.92 3.70 -4.43
CA ILE A 64 -11.50 4.33 -3.24
C ILE A 64 -12.80 5.03 -3.57
N THR A 65 -12.82 5.85 -4.61
CA THR A 65 -14.01 6.56 -5.06
C THR A 65 -15.16 5.59 -5.36
N LYS A 66 -14.86 4.48 -6.09
CA LYS A 66 -15.85 3.43 -6.37
C LYS A 66 -16.40 2.79 -5.08
N ASN A 67 -15.52 2.45 -4.13
CA ASN A 67 -15.92 1.82 -2.86
C ASN A 67 -16.82 2.77 -2.03
N ILE A 68 -16.43 4.05 -1.93
CA ILE A 68 -17.21 5.06 -1.19
C ILE A 68 -18.56 5.30 -1.89
N ARG A 69 -18.58 5.40 -3.23
CA ARG A 69 -19.81 5.55 -3.98
C ARG A 69 -20.79 4.38 -3.80
N GLY A 70 -20.27 3.18 -3.58
CA GLY A 70 -21.07 1.98 -3.39
C GLY A 70 -21.82 1.89 -2.05
N ILE A 71 -21.56 2.78 -1.10
CA ILE A 71 -22.15 2.74 0.25
C ILE A 71 -22.93 4.01 0.61
N PHE A 72 -22.96 5.00 -0.26
CA PHE A 72 -23.68 6.26 -0.06
C PHE A 72 -24.61 6.58 -1.23
N THR A 73 -25.75 7.14 -0.91
CA THR A 73 -26.64 7.85 -1.82
C THR A 73 -26.37 9.35 -1.67
N ILE A 74 -25.93 9.99 -2.75
CA ILE A 74 -25.48 11.39 -2.72
C ILE A 74 -26.63 12.30 -3.05
N VAL A 75 -26.96 13.22 -2.15
CA VAL A 75 -28.04 14.20 -2.33
C VAL A 75 -27.49 15.56 -2.72
N ASN A 76 -28.16 16.18 -3.70
CA ASN A 76 -27.89 17.56 -4.11
C ASN A 76 -28.21 18.53 -2.92
N PRO A 77 -27.48 19.65 -2.75
CA PRO A 77 -27.74 20.63 -1.72
C PRO A 77 -29.19 21.13 -1.67
N THR A 78 -29.86 21.25 -2.79
CA THR A 78 -31.27 21.69 -2.88
C THR A 78 -32.22 20.74 -2.15
N TRP A 79 -32.03 19.43 -2.27
CA TRP A 79 -32.85 18.39 -1.66
C TRP A 79 -32.45 18.02 -0.24
N TRP A 80 -31.25 18.46 0.20
CA TRP A 80 -30.74 18.10 1.51
C TRP A 80 -31.61 18.57 2.67
N LYS A 81 -32.17 19.78 2.56
CA LYS A 81 -33.03 20.33 3.60
C LYS A 81 -34.27 19.49 3.82
N GLU A 82 -34.89 19.01 2.76
CA GLU A 82 -36.10 18.19 2.78
C GLU A 82 -35.80 16.78 3.34
N VAL A 83 -34.69 16.17 2.89
CA VAL A 83 -34.24 14.86 3.41
C VAL A 83 -33.88 14.95 4.89
N ALA A 84 -33.13 15.96 5.29
CA ALA A 84 -32.67 16.14 6.69
C ALA A 84 -33.82 16.48 7.67
N SER A 85 -34.90 17.11 7.17
CA SER A 85 -36.09 17.41 7.96
C SER A 85 -37.10 16.25 8.04
N GLY A 86 -36.85 15.15 7.32
CA GLY A 86 -37.79 14.02 7.19
C GLY A 86 -39.01 14.31 6.30
N LYS A 87 -39.24 15.57 5.89
CA LYS A 87 -40.39 15.97 5.09
C LYS A 87 -40.44 15.29 3.70
N ALA A 88 -39.28 14.91 3.19
CA ALA A 88 -39.17 14.23 1.90
C ALA A 88 -39.75 12.81 1.92
N PHE A 89 -40.00 12.22 3.10
CA PHE A 89 -40.39 10.82 3.26
C PHE A 89 -41.87 10.61 3.58
N ASN A 90 -42.72 11.65 3.47
CA ASN A 90 -44.13 11.60 3.86
C ASN A 90 -44.98 10.53 3.17
N ASN A 91 -44.45 9.85 2.13
CA ASN A 91 -45.11 8.77 1.40
C ASN A 91 -44.24 7.52 1.29
N GLY A 92 -43.42 7.20 2.30
CA GLY A 92 -42.57 5.99 2.34
C GLY A 92 -41.32 6.02 1.48
N GLY A 93 -41.08 7.07 0.72
CA GLY A 93 -39.86 7.25 -0.06
C GLY A 93 -39.88 8.48 -0.97
N VAL A 94 -38.73 8.99 -1.28
CA VAL A 94 -38.55 10.14 -2.18
C VAL A 94 -37.63 9.83 -3.34
N ALA A 95 -37.97 10.31 -4.51
CA ALA A 95 -37.10 10.29 -5.66
C ALA A 95 -36.05 11.42 -5.53
N ILE A 96 -34.79 11.04 -5.33
CA ILE A 96 -33.68 12.00 -5.22
C ILE A 96 -33.01 12.12 -6.57
N HIS A 97 -32.97 13.31 -7.13
CA HIS A 97 -32.19 13.59 -8.34
C HIS A 97 -30.69 13.67 -7.97
N SER A 98 -29.94 12.66 -8.37
CA SER A 98 -28.49 12.66 -8.34
C SER A 98 -27.93 12.98 -9.72
N LYS A 99 -26.62 13.29 -9.84
CA LYS A 99 -25.95 13.41 -11.13
C LYS A 99 -26.03 12.15 -12.02
N SER A 100 -26.39 11.02 -11.43
CA SER A 100 -26.50 9.70 -12.08
C SER A 100 -27.95 9.28 -12.37
N GLY A 101 -28.92 10.18 -12.20
CA GLY A 101 -30.34 9.87 -12.38
C GLY A 101 -31.15 9.98 -11.10
N VAL A 102 -32.41 9.53 -11.16
CA VAL A 102 -33.32 9.48 -10.00
C VAL A 102 -32.99 8.27 -9.14
N VAL A 103 -32.74 8.50 -7.85
CA VAL A 103 -32.48 7.48 -6.86
C VAL A 103 -33.57 7.56 -5.80
N TRP A 104 -34.21 6.42 -5.49
CA TRP A 104 -35.17 6.34 -4.41
C TRP A 104 -34.45 6.30 -3.06
N ALA A 105 -34.89 7.14 -2.13
CA ALA A 105 -34.50 7.13 -0.73
C ALA A 105 -35.72 6.85 0.13
N THR A 106 -35.53 6.08 1.21
CA THR A 106 -36.59 5.74 2.17
C THR A 106 -36.24 6.31 3.54
N GLU A 107 -37.25 6.49 4.39
CA GLU A 107 -37.08 6.96 5.76
C GLU A 107 -36.20 6.07 6.63
N ASN A 108 -36.13 4.78 6.31
CA ASN A 108 -35.27 3.82 7.02
C ASN A 108 -33.78 3.93 6.69
N GLN A 109 -33.39 4.76 5.71
CA GLN A 109 -32.00 4.97 5.38
C GLN A 109 -31.33 5.94 6.36
N GLU A 110 -30.14 5.54 6.83
CA GLU A 110 -29.35 6.42 7.70
C GLU A 110 -28.97 7.70 6.98
N THR A 111 -29.26 8.86 7.61
CA THR A 111 -28.93 10.18 7.09
C THR A 111 -27.68 10.72 7.73
N ILE A 112 -26.63 10.97 6.95
CA ILE A 112 -25.32 11.39 7.44
C ILE A 112 -25.10 12.87 7.20
N SER A 113 -25.11 13.66 8.27
CA SER A 113 -24.98 15.11 8.25
C SER A 113 -23.56 15.63 8.46
N ASN A 114 -22.63 14.82 8.95
CA ASN A 114 -21.26 15.24 9.26
C ASN A 114 -20.19 14.23 8.82
N LEU A 115 -18.93 14.68 8.80
CA LEU A 115 -17.81 13.89 8.33
C LEU A 115 -17.43 12.73 9.27
N ALA A 116 -17.63 12.90 10.59
CA ALA A 116 -17.32 11.87 11.58
C ALA A 116 -18.24 10.66 11.40
N SER A 117 -19.55 10.88 11.30
CA SER A 117 -20.54 9.83 11.02
C SER A 117 -20.28 9.16 9.66
N ALA A 118 -19.90 9.94 8.63
CA ALA A 118 -19.51 9.36 7.33
C ALA A 118 -18.30 8.42 7.43
N LYS A 119 -17.31 8.75 8.24
CA LYS A 119 -16.15 7.89 8.49
C LYS A 119 -16.52 6.62 9.26
N THR A 120 -17.37 6.75 10.28
CA THR A 120 -17.88 5.61 11.05
C THR A 120 -18.67 4.67 10.17
N TRP A 121 -19.60 5.18 9.38
CA TRP A 121 -20.35 4.39 8.40
C TRP A 121 -19.43 3.68 7.41
N HIS A 122 -18.50 4.42 6.79
CA HIS A 122 -17.53 3.81 5.87
C HIS A 122 -16.68 2.71 6.55
N LYS A 123 -16.33 2.88 7.83
CA LYS A 123 -15.59 1.86 8.59
C LYS A 123 -16.45 0.63 8.88
N SER A 124 -17.73 0.80 9.25
CA SER A 124 -18.65 -0.31 9.55
C SER A 124 -18.97 -1.18 8.34
N LYS A 125 -18.93 -0.59 7.13
CA LYS A 125 -19.22 -1.32 5.88
C LYS A 125 -18.00 -1.96 5.22
N ARG A 126 -16.83 -1.92 5.87
CA ARG A 126 -15.63 -2.61 5.38
C ARG A 126 -15.66 -4.09 5.70
N GLY A 127 -15.33 -4.91 4.71
CA GLY A 127 -15.07 -6.32 4.91
C GLY A 127 -13.70 -6.59 5.55
N SER A 128 -13.40 -7.84 5.79
CA SER A 128 -12.09 -8.31 6.30
C SER A 128 -10.91 -7.95 5.39
N ASP A 129 -11.18 -7.74 4.10
CA ASP A 129 -10.21 -7.27 3.10
C ASP A 129 -9.95 -5.75 3.17
N GLY A 130 -10.60 -5.04 4.10
CA GLY A 130 -10.48 -3.60 4.27
C GLY A 130 -11.19 -2.76 3.19
N GLN A 131 -11.92 -3.41 2.27
CA GLN A 131 -12.70 -2.73 1.24
C GLN A 131 -14.16 -2.60 1.67
N ALA A 132 -14.81 -1.48 1.33
CA ALA A 132 -16.23 -1.36 1.53
C ALA A 132 -16.96 -2.22 0.50
N LYS A 133 -17.89 -3.06 0.97
CA LYS A 133 -18.80 -3.82 0.09
C LYS A 133 -19.81 -2.86 -0.53
N SER A 134 -20.09 -3.02 -1.81
CA SER A 134 -21.18 -2.28 -2.44
C SER A 134 -22.51 -2.74 -1.83
N LEU A 135 -23.31 -1.78 -1.44
CA LEU A 135 -24.63 -2.01 -0.85
C LEU A 135 -25.72 -1.85 -1.90
N GLY A 136 -26.86 -2.49 -1.70
CA GLY A 136 -28.11 -2.17 -2.39
C GLY A 136 -28.46 -0.69 -2.24
N LEU A 137 -29.27 -0.15 -3.13
CA LEU A 137 -29.60 1.29 -3.10
C LEU A 137 -30.29 1.68 -1.78
N LEU A 138 -31.16 0.83 -1.25
CA LEU A 138 -31.90 1.07 -0.01
C LEU A 138 -31.05 0.90 1.26
N ASP A 139 -29.92 0.16 1.15
CA ASP A 139 -29.00 -0.07 2.28
C ASP A 139 -27.91 1.00 2.39
N ARG A 140 -27.85 1.94 1.43
CA ARG A 140 -26.87 3.02 1.44
C ARG A 140 -27.31 4.14 2.34
N ALA A 141 -26.35 4.71 3.08
CA ALA A 141 -26.66 5.93 3.82
C ALA A 141 -26.77 7.14 2.88
N ILE A 142 -27.69 8.01 3.20
CA ILE A 142 -27.91 9.28 2.48
C ILE A 142 -26.87 10.29 2.96
N ILE A 143 -26.16 10.94 2.04
CA ILE A 143 -25.09 11.86 2.39
C ILE A 143 -25.13 13.15 1.55
N LYS A 144 -24.88 14.29 2.20
CA LYS A 144 -24.72 15.59 1.53
C LYS A 144 -23.47 15.57 0.63
N GLN A 145 -23.61 16.09 -0.59
CA GLN A 145 -22.53 16.12 -1.59
C GLN A 145 -21.21 16.72 -1.05
N ALA A 146 -21.29 17.78 -0.21
CA ALA A 146 -20.10 18.40 0.37
C ALA A 146 -19.33 17.45 1.29
N ILE A 147 -20.04 16.67 2.13
CA ILE A 147 -19.46 15.68 3.05
C ILE A 147 -18.90 14.51 2.25
N TYR A 148 -19.62 14.03 1.24
CA TYR A 148 -19.15 13.00 0.31
C TYR A 148 -17.82 13.38 -0.34
N ARG A 149 -17.67 14.60 -0.85
CA ARG A 149 -16.41 15.09 -1.41
C ARG A 149 -15.27 15.12 -0.37
N LYS A 150 -15.58 15.51 0.88
CA LYS A 150 -14.60 15.53 1.96
C LYS A 150 -14.10 14.13 2.31
N ILE A 151 -15.02 13.15 2.48
CA ILE A 151 -14.61 11.77 2.82
C ILE A 151 -13.78 11.12 1.72
N ILE A 152 -14.10 11.36 0.43
CA ILE A 152 -13.28 10.90 -0.69
C ILE A 152 -11.87 11.49 -0.57
N ARG A 153 -11.73 12.82 -0.50
CA ARG A 153 -10.42 13.49 -0.43
C ARG A 153 -9.57 13.00 0.73
N GLU A 154 -10.17 12.79 1.90
CA GLU A 154 -9.43 12.30 3.08
C GLU A 154 -9.03 10.83 2.94
N THR A 155 -9.85 10.03 2.28
CA THR A 155 -9.54 8.61 2.07
C THR A 155 -8.51 8.44 0.96
N GLU A 156 -8.57 9.22 -0.11
CA GLU A 156 -7.57 9.25 -1.18
C GLU A 156 -6.16 9.63 -0.69
N LYS A 157 -6.07 10.49 0.33
CA LYS A 157 -4.78 10.81 0.98
C LYS A 157 -4.10 9.58 1.55
N LYS A 158 -4.84 8.51 1.86
CA LYS A 158 -4.31 7.24 2.39
C LYS A 158 -3.85 6.26 1.31
N VAL A 159 -4.06 6.57 0.02
CA VAL A 159 -3.52 5.75 -1.07
C VAL A 159 -2.01 5.69 -0.94
N GLY A 160 -1.47 4.46 -0.95
CA GLY A 160 -0.04 4.22 -0.75
C GLY A 160 0.40 4.01 0.70
N LEU A 161 -0.52 3.96 1.67
CA LEU A 161 -0.16 3.75 3.09
C LEU A 161 0.59 2.42 3.30
N VAL A 162 0.13 1.32 2.72
CA VAL A 162 0.82 0.02 2.81
C VAL A 162 2.17 0.07 2.09
N LYS A 163 2.25 0.73 0.93
CA LYS A 163 3.52 0.95 0.22
C LYS A 163 4.52 1.74 1.07
N ALA A 164 4.04 2.73 1.83
CA ALA A 164 4.87 3.51 2.73
C ALA A 164 5.43 2.64 3.88
N GLY A 165 4.68 1.66 4.37
CA GLY A 165 5.18 0.67 5.34
C GLY A 165 6.35 -0.15 4.79
N TRP A 166 6.28 -0.61 3.55
CA TRP A 166 7.41 -1.25 2.86
C TRP A 166 8.57 -0.28 2.63
N GLY A 167 8.28 0.98 2.30
CA GLY A 167 9.29 2.04 2.16
C GLY A 167 10.07 2.27 3.47
N LEU A 168 9.38 2.30 4.61
CA LEU A 168 10.01 2.41 5.92
C LEU A 168 10.87 1.18 6.26
N ALA A 169 10.38 -0.03 5.95
CA ALA A 169 11.17 -1.24 6.10
C ALA A 169 12.42 -1.21 5.20
N ALA A 170 12.31 -0.71 3.96
CA ALA A 170 13.45 -0.51 3.08
C ALA A 170 14.47 0.50 3.65
N ALA A 171 13.99 1.60 4.22
CA ALA A 171 14.84 2.60 4.87
C ALA A 171 15.56 2.03 6.11
N ALA A 172 14.88 1.18 6.89
CA ALA A 172 15.45 0.52 8.07
C ALA A 172 16.57 -0.48 7.73
N CYS A 173 16.66 -0.94 6.48
CA CYS A 173 17.68 -1.90 6.04
C CYS A 173 19.12 -1.33 6.04
N LYS A 174 19.37 -0.08 6.42
CA LYS A 174 20.73 0.50 6.47
C LYS A 174 21.58 0.15 5.24
N ALA A 175 20.97 0.09 4.07
CA ALA A 175 21.64 -0.22 2.82
C ALA A 175 22.59 0.93 2.44
N ASP A 176 23.61 0.60 1.65
CA ASP A 176 24.58 1.58 1.10
C ASP A 176 23.89 2.43 0.01
N VAL A 177 23.04 3.34 0.43
CA VAL A 177 22.33 4.29 -0.43
C VAL A 177 22.25 5.66 0.24
N ARG A 178 22.51 6.71 -0.54
CA ARG A 178 22.44 8.10 -0.04
C ARG A 178 21.06 8.47 0.50
N GLU A 179 20.01 8.00 -0.16
CA GLU A 179 18.62 8.29 0.21
C GLU A 179 17.91 7.00 0.64
N PRO A 180 17.58 6.81 1.92
CA PRO A 180 16.92 5.60 2.42
C PRO A 180 15.62 5.26 1.68
N LEU A 181 14.84 6.28 1.29
CA LEU A 181 13.57 6.13 0.56
C LEU A 181 13.71 6.24 -0.97
N ARG A 182 14.94 6.13 -1.52
CA ARG A 182 15.16 6.14 -2.97
C ARG A 182 14.36 5.02 -3.65
N GLY A 183 13.66 5.37 -4.73
CA GLY A 183 12.75 4.46 -5.44
C GLY A 183 11.31 4.43 -4.90
N ILE A 184 11.03 5.13 -3.79
CA ILE A 184 9.68 5.32 -3.26
C ILE A 184 9.18 6.72 -3.65
N PRO A 185 8.10 6.85 -4.43
CA PRO A 185 7.64 8.13 -4.95
C PRO A 185 7.02 9.02 -3.86
N ALA A 186 6.97 10.33 -4.10
CA ALA A 186 6.47 11.33 -3.15
C ALA A 186 5.05 11.05 -2.65
N TRP A 187 4.15 10.57 -3.53
CA TRP A 187 2.77 10.25 -3.14
C TRP A 187 2.66 9.07 -2.16
N VAL A 188 3.66 8.20 -2.12
CA VAL A 188 3.80 7.14 -1.11
C VAL A 188 4.50 7.69 0.14
N ARG A 189 5.61 8.45 -0.03
CA ARG A 189 6.40 9.02 1.08
C ARG A 189 5.56 9.88 2.02
N ARG A 190 4.58 10.62 1.51
CA ARG A 190 3.65 11.41 2.34
C ARG A 190 2.91 10.60 3.42
N ASN A 191 2.83 9.28 3.25
CA ASN A 191 2.15 8.38 4.20
C ASN A 191 3.11 7.77 5.24
N THR A 192 4.42 8.05 5.20
CA THR A 192 5.39 7.46 6.15
C THR A 192 5.11 7.85 7.59
N ILE A 193 4.56 9.04 7.84
CA ILE A 193 4.15 9.49 9.19
C ILE A 193 3.08 8.57 9.80
N ARG A 194 2.24 7.93 8.97
CA ARG A 194 1.12 7.07 9.41
C ARG A 194 1.39 5.59 9.22
N ALA A 195 2.38 5.25 8.42
CA ALA A 195 2.77 3.87 8.16
C ALA A 195 3.72 3.37 9.25
N LYS A 196 3.80 2.05 9.38
CA LYS A 196 4.79 1.39 10.24
C LYS A 196 5.45 0.29 9.43
N GLY A 197 6.76 0.31 9.35
CA GLY A 197 7.59 -0.71 8.73
C GLY A 197 8.86 -0.88 9.54
N ALA A 198 9.35 -2.11 9.65
CA ALA A 198 10.53 -2.44 10.44
C ALA A 198 11.27 -3.61 9.82
N ILE A 199 12.50 -3.81 10.26
CA ILE A 199 13.28 -5.01 10.03
C ILE A 199 13.57 -5.70 11.38
N ASP A 200 13.81 -6.99 11.29
CA ASP A 200 14.37 -7.80 12.38
C ASP A 200 15.68 -8.37 11.83
N ASP A 201 16.79 -7.77 12.26
CA ASP A 201 18.15 -8.08 11.82
C ASP A 201 18.79 -9.01 12.87
N ARG A 202 18.97 -10.25 12.52
CA ARG A 202 19.57 -11.26 13.43
C ARG A 202 20.75 -11.94 12.77
N LYS A 203 21.85 -12.02 13.50
CA LYS A 203 22.93 -12.92 13.14
C LYS A 203 22.42 -14.37 13.31
N ALA A 204 22.40 -15.11 12.22
CA ALA A 204 22.15 -16.55 12.31
C ALA A 204 23.43 -17.27 12.74
N SER A 205 23.33 -18.47 13.31
CA SER A 205 24.49 -19.29 13.66
C SER A 205 25.42 -19.49 12.45
N GLY A 206 26.71 -19.32 12.63
CA GLY A 206 27.72 -19.36 11.56
C GLY A 206 27.83 -18.07 10.77
N LEU A 207 28.26 -18.12 9.50
CA LEU A 207 28.41 -16.98 8.60
C LEU A 207 27.07 -16.45 8.04
N GLY A 208 25.94 -16.86 8.60
CA GLY A 208 24.61 -16.50 8.11
C GLY A 208 24.08 -15.21 8.72
N TRP A 209 23.60 -14.29 7.88
CA TRP A 209 22.77 -13.15 8.28
C TRP A 209 21.34 -13.36 7.80
N LYS A 210 20.38 -13.00 8.67
CA LYS A 210 18.96 -13.13 8.36
C LYS A 210 18.23 -11.84 8.68
N ILE A 211 17.62 -11.25 7.67
CA ILE A 211 16.78 -10.06 7.84
C ILE A 211 15.34 -10.43 7.55
N LYS A 212 14.45 -10.17 8.52
CA LYS A 212 13.01 -10.22 8.33
C LYS A 212 12.51 -8.81 8.07
N ILE A 213 11.85 -8.61 6.95
CA ILE A 213 11.20 -7.35 6.59
C ILE A 213 9.75 -7.42 7.07
N LYS A 214 9.29 -6.41 7.79
CA LYS A 214 7.95 -6.35 8.36
C LYS A 214 7.23 -5.09 7.90
N ASN A 215 6.02 -5.25 7.36
CA ASN A 215 5.08 -4.17 7.17
C ASN A 215 3.99 -4.30 8.23
N GLN A 216 3.89 -3.31 9.11
CA GLN A 216 3.00 -3.35 10.27
C GLN A 216 1.66 -2.62 10.03
N VAL A 217 1.37 -2.22 8.79
CA VAL A 217 0.05 -1.71 8.42
C VAL A 217 -0.95 -2.86 8.49
N SER A 218 -2.05 -2.69 9.23
CA SER A 218 -2.99 -3.77 9.59
C SER A 218 -3.53 -4.60 8.43
N TYR A 219 -3.68 -4.00 7.25
CA TYR A 219 -4.18 -4.68 6.04
C TYR A 219 -3.08 -4.92 4.98
N ALA A 220 -1.80 -4.93 5.39
CA ALA A 220 -0.68 -5.12 4.47
C ALA A 220 -0.74 -6.47 3.75
N ARG A 221 -1.20 -7.53 4.44
CA ARG A 221 -1.34 -8.87 3.89
C ARG A 221 -2.38 -8.94 2.77
N GLN A 222 -3.50 -8.23 2.93
CA GLN A 222 -4.55 -8.19 1.91
C GLN A 222 -4.15 -7.33 0.70
N ALA A 223 -3.32 -6.31 0.93
CA ALA A 223 -2.84 -5.42 -0.14
C ALA A 223 -1.71 -6.02 -0.97
N LEU A 224 -0.94 -6.95 -0.42
CA LEU A 224 0.08 -7.74 -1.11
C LEU A 224 -0.34 -9.21 -1.12
N ALA A 225 -0.96 -9.64 -2.21
CA ALA A 225 -1.36 -11.05 -2.36
C ALA A 225 -0.14 -11.98 -2.29
N PRO A 226 -0.28 -13.23 -1.78
CA PRO A 226 0.85 -14.17 -1.67
C PRO A 226 1.58 -14.43 -2.99
N SER A 227 0.85 -14.51 -4.11
CA SER A 227 1.45 -14.63 -5.44
C SER A 227 2.33 -13.43 -5.80
N ASN A 228 1.86 -12.22 -5.49
CA ASN A 228 2.61 -10.98 -5.71
C ASN A 228 3.83 -10.86 -4.79
N GLU A 229 3.75 -11.40 -3.57
CA GLU A 229 4.88 -11.51 -2.65
C GLU A 229 5.99 -12.38 -3.26
N GLY A 230 5.64 -13.56 -3.77
CA GLY A 230 6.58 -14.45 -4.48
C GLY A 230 7.23 -13.78 -5.69
N PHE A 231 6.48 -13.05 -6.50
CA PHE A 231 7.01 -12.28 -7.62
C PHE A 231 7.96 -11.18 -7.16
N ALA A 232 7.62 -10.43 -6.12
CA ALA A 232 8.46 -9.36 -5.58
C ALA A 232 9.81 -9.90 -5.10
N VAL A 233 9.80 -11.03 -4.37
CA VAL A 233 11.01 -11.70 -3.88
C VAL A 233 11.88 -12.18 -5.04
N ASN A 234 11.30 -12.87 -6.02
CA ASN A 234 12.03 -13.38 -7.16
C ASN A 234 12.64 -12.27 -8.02
N LEU A 235 11.91 -11.18 -8.23
CA LEU A 235 12.43 -10.03 -8.97
C LEU A 235 13.55 -9.33 -8.21
N ALA A 236 13.40 -9.12 -6.91
CA ALA A 236 14.44 -8.54 -6.07
C ALA A 236 15.70 -9.40 -6.10
N ARG A 237 15.56 -10.72 -6.03
CA ARG A 237 16.66 -11.69 -6.14
C ARG A 237 17.38 -11.57 -7.48
N ARG A 238 16.64 -11.53 -8.60
CA ARG A 238 17.24 -11.37 -9.94
C ARG A 238 18.02 -10.06 -10.06
N LYS A 239 17.44 -8.95 -9.61
CA LYS A 239 18.11 -7.64 -9.61
C LYS A 239 19.36 -7.63 -8.75
N PHE A 240 19.30 -8.24 -7.56
CA PHE A 240 20.45 -8.36 -6.68
C PHE A 240 21.59 -9.15 -7.31
N PHE A 241 21.30 -10.31 -7.91
CA PHE A 241 22.30 -11.09 -8.63
C PHE A 241 22.90 -10.37 -9.85
N SER A 242 22.06 -9.66 -10.60
CA SER A 242 22.54 -8.84 -11.73
C SER A 242 23.52 -7.76 -11.24
N MET A 243 23.17 -7.07 -10.15
CA MET A 243 24.05 -6.06 -9.54
C MET A 243 25.38 -6.67 -9.05
N LEU A 244 25.36 -7.81 -8.35
CA LEU A 244 26.56 -8.51 -7.90
C LEU A 244 27.45 -8.93 -9.06
N ASN A 245 26.89 -9.53 -10.09
CA ASN A 245 27.64 -9.96 -11.26
C ASN A 245 28.30 -8.77 -11.99
N HIS A 246 27.58 -7.66 -12.11
CA HIS A 246 28.12 -6.43 -12.70
C HIS A 246 29.31 -5.90 -11.88
N GLN A 247 29.19 -5.83 -10.56
CA GLN A 247 30.26 -5.36 -9.69
C GLN A 247 31.48 -6.29 -9.70
N ILE A 248 31.27 -7.60 -9.69
CA ILE A 248 32.39 -8.57 -9.81
C ILE A 248 33.13 -8.39 -11.14
N ARG A 249 32.42 -8.24 -12.25
CA ARG A 249 33.04 -8.01 -13.57
C ARG A 249 33.81 -6.70 -13.59
N TYR A 250 33.26 -5.63 -13.03
CA TYR A 250 33.91 -4.32 -12.95
C TYR A 250 35.23 -4.39 -12.20
N VAL A 251 35.24 -5.02 -11.01
CA VAL A 251 36.46 -5.16 -10.19
C VAL A 251 37.51 -6.01 -10.95
N LYS A 252 37.10 -7.15 -11.51
CA LYS A 252 38.02 -7.99 -12.31
C LYS A 252 38.60 -7.24 -13.52
N SER A 253 37.81 -6.45 -14.23
CA SER A 253 38.32 -5.65 -15.35
C SER A 253 39.30 -4.59 -14.93
N LYS A 254 39.09 -4.00 -13.75
CA LYS A 254 40.00 -3.01 -13.15
C LYS A 254 41.31 -3.65 -12.70
N GLU A 255 41.26 -4.82 -12.05
CA GLU A 255 42.46 -5.59 -11.65
C GLU A 255 43.28 -6.07 -12.86
N ALA A 256 42.60 -6.39 -13.97
CA ALA A 256 43.24 -6.80 -15.21
C ALA A 256 43.83 -5.63 -16.05
N GLY A 257 43.78 -4.39 -15.56
CA GLY A 257 44.29 -3.22 -16.26
C GLY A 257 43.56 -2.82 -17.54
N LEU A 258 42.33 -3.34 -17.74
CA LEU A 258 41.51 -3.13 -18.96
C LEU A 258 40.69 -1.82 -18.92
N ARG A 259 41.03 -0.89 -18.02
CA ARG A 259 40.49 0.50 -17.96
C ARG A 259 41.53 1.46 -17.46
#